data_428c10e912cc16de76153c1b6aa28c0b
#
_entry.id   428c10e912cc16de76153c1b6aa28c0b
#
_cell.length_a   1.000
_cell.length_b   1.000
_cell.length_c   1.000
_cell.angle_alpha   90.00
_cell.angle_beta   90.00
_cell.angle_gamma   90.00
#
_symmetry.space_group_name_H-M   'P 1'
#
loop_
_entity.id
_entity.type
_entity.pdbx_description
1 polymer ?
#
loop_
_entity_poly.entity_id
_entity_poly.type
_entity_poly.pdbx_seq_one_letter_code
_entity_poly.pdbx_strand_id
1 'polypeptide(L)'
;AWDLNMGGLMNALETARMYELHFFTPSSIGAFGASTPKKNTPQNTIQQPTTMYGVNKVAGELLCQYYFKKFGVDTRSVRFPGLISHVKEPGGGTTDYAVEVYFEAVRHGHYTSYIDKDTYMDMMYMEDAIDAIIQLMEADSKKLVTRNGYNLSAMSFDPEMIKKEIQKYIPKFTLDYDIDPERQAIADTWPDNIDTSYSRKEWGFNPKYDLTKMTETMLQAIKEKTQVVQ
;
A
#
# COMPACT_ATOMS: atom_id res chain seq x y z
N ALA A 1 16.14 12.44 3.74
CA ALA A 1 14.76 12.07 3.34
C ALA A 1 14.03 13.26 2.70
N TRP A 2 13.96 14.42 3.38
CA TRP A 2 13.21 15.58 2.88
C TRP A 2 13.66 16.04 1.48
N ASP A 3 14.94 16.33 1.29
CA ASP A 3 15.46 16.84 0.01
C ASP A 3 15.22 15.87 -1.14
N LEU A 4 15.41 14.57 -0.90
CA LEU A 4 15.13 13.55 -1.91
C LEU A 4 13.66 13.49 -2.29
N ASN A 5 12.77 13.43 -1.29
CA ASN A 5 11.33 13.25 -1.53
C ASN A 5 10.68 14.55 -2.01
N MET A 6 10.91 15.66 -1.31
CA MET A 6 10.22 16.93 -1.60
C MET A 6 10.88 17.69 -2.73
N GLY A 7 12.22 17.72 -2.79
CA GLY A 7 12.96 18.34 -3.89
C GLY A 7 12.70 17.63 -5.22
N GLY A 8 12.71 16.27 -5.22
CA GLY A 8 12.36 15.48 -6.39
C GLY A 8 10.93 15.71 -6.85
N LEU A 9 9.97 15.73 -5.91
CA LEU A 9 8.56 16.02 -6.21
C LEU A 9 8.38 17.41 -6.81
N MET A 10 9.02 18.43 -6.24
CA MET A 10 8.93 19.81 -6.75
C MET A 10 9.49 19.92 -8.17
N ASN A 11 10.65 19.32 -8.46
CA ASN A 11 11.23 19.30 -9.80
C ASN A 11 10.30 18.62 -10.82
N ALA A 12 9.68 17.50 -10.43
CA ALA A 12 8.76 16.78 -11.28
C ALA A 12 7.46 17.56 -11.52
N LEU A 13 6.91 18.23 -10.51
CA LEU A 13 5.72 19.10 -10.64
C LEU A 13 5.99 20.32 -11.52
N GLU A 14 7.16 20.97 -11.39
CA GLU A 14 7.56 22.08 -12.27
C GLU A 14 7.74 21.60 -13.71
N THR A 15 8.33 20.43 -13.91
CA THR A 15 8.44 19.80 -15.25
C THR A 15 7.06 19.54 -15.84
N ALA A 16 6.15 18.95 -15.06
CA ALA A 16 4.78 18.70 -15.49
C ALA A 16 4.04 20.01 -15.85
N ARG A 17 4.27 21.07 -15.07
CA ARG A 17 3.71 22.40 -15.35
C ARG A 17 4.25 23.02 -16.65
N MET A 18 5.56 22.94 -16.86
CA MET A 18 6.22 23.54 -18.07
C MET A 18 5.83 22.84 -19.37
N TYR A 19 5.60 21.54 -19.32
CA TYR A 19 5.34 20.71 -20.49
C TYR A 19 3.90 20.21 -20.59
N GLU A 20 3.00 20.72 -19.74
CA GLU A 20 1.56 20.38 -19.71
C GLU A 20 1.31 18.86 -19.59
N LEU A 21 2.10 18.18 -18.74
CA LEU A 21 2.02 16.74 -18.55
C LEU A 21 0.98 16.37 -17.49
N HIS A 22 0.35 15.20 -17.67
CA HIS A 22 -0.34 14.53 -16.56
C HIS A 22 0.70 14.00 -15.57
N PHE A 23 0.43 14.15 -14.29
CA PHE A 23 1.39 13.83 -13.24
C PHE A 23 0.82 12.86 -12.21
N PHE A 24 1.51 11.74 -12.00
CA PHE A 24 1.19 10.79 -10.95
C PHE A 24 2.27 10.76 -9.86
N THR A 25 1.84 10.74 -8.60
CA THR A 25 2.74 10.47 -7.48
C THR A 25 2.11 9.51 -6.47
N PRO A 26 2.83 8.47 -5.99
CA PRO A 26 2.31 7.57 -4.98
C PRO A 26 2.31 8.23 -3.59
N SER A 27 1.14 8.29 -2.94
CA SER A 27 1.00 8.46 -1.51
C SER A 27 0.92 7.09 -0.82
N SER A 28 0.65 7.05 0.47
CA SER A 28 0.70 5.84 1.28
C SER A 28 -0.25 5.93 2.47
N ILE A 29 -0.66 4.79 3.03
CA ILE A 29 -1.30 4.73 4.36
C ILE A 29 -0.41 5.35 5.45
N GLY A 30 0.90 5.45 5.23
CA GLY A 30 1.80 6.19 6.11
C GLY A 30 1.50 7.68 6.26
N ALA A 31 0.61 8.26 5.43
CA ALA A 31 0.07 9.60 5.59
C ALA A 31 -0.94 9.72 6.74
N PHE A 32 -1.45 8.61 7.25
CA PHE A 32 -2.33 8.56 8.43
C PHE A 32 -1.52 8.52 9.72
N GLY A 33 -2.20 8.67 10.86
CA GLY A 33 -1.59 8.66 12.18
C GLY A 33 -2.59 8.23 13.26
N ALA A 34 -2.17 8.21 14.52
CA ALA A 34 -2.96 7.69 15.64
C ALA A 34 -4.32 8.37 15.86
N SER A 35 -4.50 9.62 15.38
CA SER A 35 -5.77 10.35 15.45
C SER A 35 -6.71 10.07 14.27
N THR A 36 -6.27 9.30 13.28
CA THR A 36 -7.09 8.86 12.16
C THR A 36 -8.04 7.75 12.61
N PRO A 37 -9.34 7.78 12.25
CA PRO A 37 -10.24 6.66 12.51
C PRO A 37 -9.71 5.37 11.91
N LYS A 38 -9.55 4.30 12.72
CA LYS A 38 -8.93 3.05 12.26
C LYS A 38 -9.85 2.20 11.38
N LYS A 39 -11.15 2.21 11.66
CA LYS A 39 -12.12 1.37 10.94
C LYS A 39 -12.86 2.17 9.89
N ASN A 40 -12.90 1.62 8.68
CA ASN A 40 -13.54 2.25 7.52
C ASN A 40 -13.07 3.70 7.34
N THR A 41 -11.75 3.90 7.38
CA THR A 41 -11.11 5.23 7.36
C THR A 41 -11.59 6.05 6.18
N PRO A 42 -12.27 7.18 6.41
CA PRO A 42 -12.86 7.97 5.34
C PRO A 42 -11.81 8.56 4.39
N GLN A 43 -12.21 8.84 3.14
CA GLN A 43 -11.37 9.54 2.17
C GLN A 43 -10.87 10.88 2.71
N ASN A 44 -11.77 11.66 3.29
CA ASN A 44 -11.46 12.95 3.91
C ASN A 44 -11.38 12.78 5.42
N THR A 45 -10.19 12.76 5.97
CA THR A 45 -9.95 12.51 7.38
C THR A 45 -8.69 13.20 7.89
N ILE A 46 -8.42 13.08 9.20
CA ILE A 46 -7.22 13.63 9.83
C ILE A 46 -5.99 12.87 9.36
N GLN A 47 -4.98 13.60 8.92
CA GLN A 47 -3.66 13.09 8.53
C GLN A 47 -2.60 13.70 9.44
N GLN A 48 -2.24 13.00 10.50
CA GLN A 48 -1.23 13.42 11.47
C GLN A 48 -0.20 12.29 11.68
N PRO A 49 0.61 12.00 10.64
CA PRO A 49 1.62 10.96 10.72
C PRO A 49 2.73 11.32 11.72
N THR A 50 3.31 10.30 12.35
CA THR A 50 4.40 10.44 13.31
C THR A 50 5.79 10.17 12.71
N THR A 51 5.85 9.79 11.42
CA THR A 51 7.10 9.53 10.72
C THR A 51 7.41 10.62 9.70
N MET A 52 8.69 10.90 9.44
CA MET A 52 9.12 11.82 8.39
C MET A 52 8.63 11.37 7.00
N TYR A 53 8.55 10.06 6.78
CA TYR A 53 7.96 9.49 5.56
C TYR A 53 6.50 9.94 5.38
N GLY A 54 5.68 9.74 6.41
CA GLY A 54 4.27 10.15 6.38
C GLY A 54 4.09 11.67 6.20
N VAL A 55 4.90 12.48 6.89
CA VAL A 55 4.90 13.94 6.73
C VAL A 55 5.17 14.32 5.27
N ASN A 56 6.15 13.69 4.62
CA ASN A 56 6.44 13.94 3.21
C ASN A 56 5.27 13.52 2.30
N LYS A 57 4.56 12.42 2.62
CA LYS A 57 3.40 11.97 1.83
C LYS A 57 2.24 12.97 1.94
N VAL A 58 1.91 13.45 3.13
CA VAL A 58 0.88 14.49 3.32
C VAL A 58 1.26 15.78 2.60
N ALA A 59 2.50 16.24 2.75
CA ALA A 59 2.99 17.44 2.05
C ALA A 59 2.89 17.27 0.53
N GLY A 60 3.22 16.08 0.01
CA GLY A 60 3.11 15.75 -1.42
C GLY A 60 1.68 15.81 -1.94
N GLU A 61 0.71 15.26 -1.20
CA GLU A 61 -0.71 15.35 -1.56
C GLU A 61 -1.17 16.80 -1.65
N LEU A 62 -0.79 17.63 -0.66
CA LEU A 62 -1.14 19.04 -0.61
C LEU A 62 -0.47 19.85 -1.75
N LEU A 63 0.77 19.57 -2.07
CA LEU A 63 1.48 20.19 -3.19
C LEU A 63 0.83 19.83 -4.53
N CYS A 64 0.50 18.56 -4.75
CA CYS A 64 -0.21 18.14 -5.95
C CYS A 64 -1.56 18.88 -6.09
N GLN A 65 -2.31 18.98 -5.00
CA GLN A 65 -3.57 19.74 -5.01
C GLN A 65 -3.36 21.22 -5.29
N TYR A 66 -2.30 21.83 -4.74
CA TYR A 66 -1.94 23.23 -5.02
C TYR A 66 -1.60 23.43 -6.49
N TYR A 67 -0.77 22.56 -7.09
CA TYR A 67 -0.39 22.66 -8.50
C TYR A 67 -1.60 22.51 -9.43
N PHE A 68 -2.52 21.61 -9.11
CA PHE A 68 -3.77 21.49 -9.86
C PHE A 68 -4.60 22.78 -9.76
N LYS A 69 -4.86 23.29 -8.56
CA LYS A 69 -5.72 24.45 -8.36
C LYS A 69 -5.11 25.75 -8.90
N LYS A 70 -3.79 25.91 -8.74
CA LYS A 70 -3.10 27.16 -9.08
C LYS A 70 -2.65 27.21 -10.53
N PHE A 71 -2.19 26.11 -11.08
CA PHE A 71 -1.53 26.05 -12.39
C PHE A 71 -2.25 25.15 -13.39
N GLY A 72 -3.30 24.46 -13.01
CA GLY A 72 -4.05 23.56 -13.89
C GLY A 72 -3.33 22.25 -14.21
N VAL A 73 -2.24 21.91 -13.54
CA VAL A 73 -1.52 20.64 -13.76
C VAL A 73 -2.43 19.48 -13.35
N ASP A 74 -2.67 18.53 -14.26
CA ASP A 74 -3.46 17.35 -13.96
C ASP A 74 -2.66 16.38 -13.07
N THR A 75 -2.69 16.66 -11.77
CA THR A 75 -2.04 15.83 -10.74
C THR A 75 -3.00 14.78 -10.23
N ARG A 76 -2.49 13.54 -10.05
CA ARG A 76 -3.25 12.39 -9.55
C ARG A 76 -2.40 11.61 -8.56
N SER A 77 -2.99 11.16 -7.47
CA SER A 77 -2.29 10.30 -6.51
C SER A 77 -3.23 9.35 -5.77
N VAL A 78 -2.65 8.26 -5.27
CA VAL A 78 -3.34 7.26 -4.46
C VAL A 78 -2.57 7.00 -3.17
N ARG A 79 -3.27 6.70 -2.09
CA ARG A 79 -2.69 6.20 -0.84
C ARG A 79 -2.63 4.68 -0.92
N PHE A 80 -1.45 4.17 -1.26
CA PHE A 80 -1.27 2.73 -1.30
C PHE A 80 -1.30 2.13 0.09
N PRO A 81 -1.99 1.00 0.28
CA PRO A 81 -1.84 0.13 1.43
C PRO A 81 -0.50 -0.62 1.40
N GLY A 82 -0.30 -1.60 2.25
CA GLY A 82 0.82 -2.53 2.15
C GLY A 82 0.78 -3.27 0.80
N LEU A 83 1.87 -3.18 0.03
CA LEU A 83 1.96 -3.82 -1.28
C LEU A 83 2.67 -5.17 -1.17
N ILE A 84 2.03 -6.20 -1.73
CA ILE A 84 2.51 -7.58 -1.69
C ILE A 84 2.90 -8.02 -3.09
N SER A 85 4.11 -8.57 -3.24
CA SER A 85 4.65 -9.03 -4.52
C SER A 85 5.57 -10.24 -4.32
N HIS A 86 5.52 -11.19 -5.26
CA HIS A 86 6.45 -12.32 -5.33
C HIS A 86 7.73 -11.99 -6.13
N VAL A 87 7.79 -10.80 -6.76
CA VAL A 87 8.88 -10.50 -7.72
C VAL A 87 10.19 -10.22 -7.00
N LYS A 88 10.14 -9.48 -5.89
CA LYS A 88 11.31 -9.10 -5.10
C LYS A 88 11.08 -9.44 -3.64
N GLU A 89 12.13 -9.88 -2.96
CA GLU A 89 12.11 -10.05 -1.52
C GLU A 89 11.93 -8.69 -0.82
N PRO A 90 11.29 -8.70 0.36
CA PRO A 90 11.02 -7.48 1.10
C PRO A 90 12.29 -6.74 1.54
N GLY A 91 12.19 -5.43 1.71
CA GLY A 91 13.31 -4.55 2.02
C GLY A 91 13.38 -4.08 3.47
N GLY A 92 12.51 -4.59 4.36
CA GLY A 92 12.49 -4.27 5.79
C GLY A 92 11.46 -3.21 6.21
N GLY A 93 10.40 -3.01 5.42
CA GLY A 93 9.26 -2.15 5.79
C GLY A 93 8.34 -2.81 6.83
N THR A 94 7.51 -2.01 7.50
CA THR A 94 6.57 -2.50 8.53
C THR A 94 5.57 -3.51 7.97
N THR A 95 5.09 -3.32 6.72
CA THR A 95 4.13 -4.22 6.06
C THR A 95 4.78 -5.46 5.46
N ASP A 96 6.10 -5.53 5.43
CA ASP A 96 6.84 -6.57 4.70
C ASP A 96 6.69 -7.97 5.31
N TYR A 97 6.23 -8.08 6.57
CA TYR A 97 5.88 -9.37 7.17
C TYR A 97 4.91 -10.17 6.29
N ALA A 98 3.97 -9.48 5.63
CA ALA A 98 2.97 -10.07 4.75
C ALA A 98 3.55 -10.54 3.39
N VAL A 99 4.80 -10.23 3.11
CA VAL A 99 5.57 -10.76 1.97
C VAL A 99 6.55 -11.84 2.45
N GLU A 100 7.31 -11.55 3.52
CA GLU A 100 8.29 -12.48 4.11
C GLU A 100 7.67 -13.83 4.46
N VAL A 101 6.46 -13.81 5.03
CA VAL A 101 5.74 -15.02 5.45
C VAL A 101 5.59 -16.05 4.32
N TYR A 102 5.40 -15.61 3.07
CA TYR A 102 5.28 -16.52 1.93
C TYR A 102 6.61 -17.12 1.50
N PHE A 103 7.68 -16.32 1.49
CA PHE A 103 9.01 -16.81 1.18
C PHE A 103 9.48 -17.82 2.22
N GLU A 104 9.28 -17.51 3.51
CA GLU A 104 9.66 -18.38 4.62
C GLU A 104 8.78 -19.65 4.69
N ALA A 105 7.50 -19.54 4.38
CA ALA A 105 6.61 -20.69 4.29
C ALA A 105 7.08 -21.71 3.23
N VAL A 106 7.51 -21.21 2.06
CA VAL A 106 8.01 -22.09 0.97
C VAL A 106 9.39 -22.66 1.30
N ARG A 107 10.28 -21.87 1.90
CA ARG A 107 11.67 -22.27 2.19
C ARG A 107 11.79 -23.19 3.40
N HIS A 108 11.07 -22.85 4.46
CA HIS A 108 11.29 -23.43 5.79
C HIS A 108 10.03 -24.05 6.41
N GLY A 109 8.85 -23.77 5.86
CA GLY A 109 7.57 -24.18 6.47
C GLY A 109 7.27 -23.49 7.81
N HIS A 110 7.99 -22.41 8.13
CA HIS A 110 7.92 -21.68 9.37
C HIS A 110 8.22 -20.19 9.14
N TYR A 111 7.61 -19.32 9.92
CA TYR A 111 7.92 -17.90 9.97
C TYR A 111 7.77 -17.35 11.40
N THR A 112 8.62 -16.41 11.79
CA THR A 112 8.50 -15.63 13.03
C THR A 112 8.12 -14.20 12.69
N SER A 113 6.89 -13.81 13.00
CA SER A 113 6.38 -12.48 12.71
C SER A 113 6.87 -11.45 13.73
N TYR A 114 7.31 -10.30 13.23
CA TYR A 114 7.64 -9.13 14.04
C TYR A 114 6.42 -8.21 14.27
N ILE A 115 5.25 -8.57 13.73
CA ILE A 115 3.96 -7.90 13.95
C ILE A 115 3.05 -8.82 14.74
N ASP A 116 2.32 -8.25 15.71
CA ASP A 116 1.41 -8.98 16.59
C ASP A 116 0.20 -9.55 15.85
N LYS A 117 -0.28 -10.70 16.33
CA LYS A 117 -1.33 -11.54 15.74
C LYS A 117 -2.65 -10.82 15.48
N ASP A 118 -3.01 -9.82 16.28
CA ASP A 118 -4.27 -9.09 16.18
C ASP A 118 -4.13 -7.73 15.46
N THR A 119 -3.01 -7.51 14.76
CA THR A 119 -2.72 -6.27 14.04
C THR A 119 -3.26 -6.34 12.62
N TYR A 120 -4.41 -5.72 12.40
CA TYR A 120 -5.00 -5.60 11.07
C TYR A 120 -4.32 -4.49 10.27
N MET A 121 -4.03 -4.75 9.00
CA MET A 121 -3.54 -3.77 8.05
C MET A 121 -4.17 -3.96 6.69
N ASP A 122 -4.46 -2.85 6.01
CA ASP A 122 -4.86 -2.89 4.60
C ASP A 122 -3.70 -3.29 3.70
N MET A 123 -4.00 -4.17 2.77
CA MET A 123 -3.04 -4.75 1.83
C MET A 123 -3.60 -4.80 0.41
N MET A 124 -2.70 -4.88 -0.56
CA MET A 124 -3.02 -5.02 -1.98
C MET A 124 -1.93 -5.80 -2.71
N TYR A 125 -2.33 -6.68 -3.61
CA TYR A 125 -1.38 -7.34 -4.49
C TYR A 125 -0.86 -6.39 -5.57
N MET A 126 0.41 -6.52 -5.94
CA MET A 126 1.10 -5.55 -6.81
C MET A 126 0.43 -5.38 -8.19
N GLU A 127 -0.14 -6.43 -8.76
CA GLU A 127 -0.85 -6.33 -10.04
C GLU A 127 -2.07 -5.41 -9.94
N ASP A 128 -2.87 -5.51 -8.87
CA ASP A 128 -3.98 -4.60 -8.64
C ASP A 128 -3.49 -3.15 -8.43
N ALA A 129 -2.33 -2.97 -7.80
CA ALA A 129 -1.75 -1.64 -7.61
C ALA A 129 -1.31 -1.01 -8.94
N ILE A 130 -0.71 -1.79 -9.84
CA ILE A 130 -0.32 -1.33 -11.19
C ILE A 130 -1.56 -1.03 -12.02
N ASP A 131 -2.54 -1.94 -12.04
CA ASP A 131 -3.82 -1.73 -12.73
C ASP A 131 -4.51 -0.45 -12.24
N ALA A 132 -4.50 -0.20 -10.93
CA ALA A 132 -5.08 1.01 -10.33
C ALA A 132 -4.40 2.30 -10.81
N ILE A 133 -3.07 2.31 -10.94
CA ILE A 133 -2.33 3.47 -11.50
C ILE A 133 -2.77 3.72 -12.93
N ILE A 134 -2.78 2.68 -13.77
CA ILE A 134 -3.14 2.80 -15.19
C ILE A 134 -4.57 3.31 -15.32
N GLN A 135 -5.53 2.69 -14.61
CA GLN A 135 -6.94 3.09 -14.62
C GLN A 135 -7.12 4.56 -14.18
N LEU A 136 -6.44 4.96 -13.10
CA LEU A 136 -6.51 6.35 -12.64
C LEU A 136 -5.92 7.31 -13.67
N MET A 137 -4.81 6.98 -14.32
CA MET A 137 -4.17 7.85 -15.32
C MET A 137 -4.96 7.93 -16.63
N GLU A 138 -5.72 6.92 -16.98
CA GLU A 138 -6.62 6.89 -18.15
C GLU A 138 -8.00 7.48 -17.85
N ALA A 139 -8.35 7.69 -16.58
CA ALA A 139 -9.65 8.20 -16.18
C ALA A 139 -9.90 9.63 -16.72
N ASP A 140 -11.15 9.91 -17.07
CA ASP A 140 -11.59 11.25 -17.47
C ASP A 140 -11.35 12.25 -16.35
N SER A 141 -10.46 13.21 -16.59
CA SER A 141 -10.07 14.26 -15.65
C SER A 141 -11.26 15.02 -15.07
N LYS A 142 -12.36 15.15 -15.82
CA LYS A 142 -13.58 15.85 -15.38
C LYS A 142 -14.35 15.09 -14.30
N LYS A 143 -14.16 13.79 -14.19
CA LYS A 143 -14.79 12.93 -13.17
C LYS A 143 -14.00 12.88 -11.87
N LEU A 144 -12.74 13.27 -11.90
CA LEU A 144 -11.85 13.20 -10.74
C LEU A 144 -12.06 14.42 -9.83
N VAL A 145 -12.87 14.27 -8.79
CA VAL A 145 -13.13 15.31 -7.79
C VAL A 145 -12.04 15.30 -6.72
N THR A 146 -11.70 14.12 -6.21
CA THR A 146 -10.68 13.94 -5.17
C THR A 146 -9.27 14.18 -5.70
N ARG A 147 -8.93 13.66 -6.86
CA ARG A 147 -7.64 13.75 -7.59
C ARG A 147 -6.42 13.27 -6.82
N ASN A 148 -6.18 13.79 -5.63
CA ASN A 148 -4.97 13.54 -4.87
C ASN A 148 -5.26 12.79 -3.59
N GLY A 149 -4.49 11.72 -3.35
CA GLY A 149 -4.63 10.89 -2.17
C GLY A 149 -5.90 10.01 -2.17
N TYR A 150 -6.28 9.42 -3.31
CA TYR A 150 -7.35 8.42 -3.30
C TYR A 150 -7.01 7.24 -2.40
N ASN A 151 -7.91 6.90 -1.49
CA ASN A 151 -7.78 5.69 -0.68
C ASN A 151 -7.88 4.44 -1.55
N LEU A 152 -6.92 3.53 -1.42
CA LEU A 152 -6.93 2.20 -2.04
C LEU A 152 -6.79 1.11 -0.99
N SER A 153 -7.57 0.05 -1.15
CA SER A 153 -7.47 -1.19 -0.39
C SER A 153 -8.08 -2.32 -1.20
N ALA A 154 -7.46 -3.50 -1.18
CA ALA A 154 -8.03 -4.71 -1.74
C ALA A 154 -8.53 -5.65 -0.63
N MET A 155 -7.81 -5.74 0.47
CA MET A 155 -8.08 -6.64 1.58
C MET A 155 -7.48 -6.10 2.88
N SER A 156 -8.06 -6.50 4.01
CA SER A 156 -7.49 -6.24 5.34
C SER A 156 -7.39 -7.56 6.09
N PHE A 157 -6.25 -7.83 6.70
CA PHE A 157 -6.01 -9.06 7.44
C PHE A 157 -4.93 -8.89 8.52
N ASP A 158 -4.91 -9.82 9.46
CA ASP A 158 -3.90 -9.99 10.49
C ASP A 158 -2.97 -11.20 10.18
N PRO A 159 -1.87 -11.38 10.93
CA PRO A 159 -0.96 -12.53 10.73
C PRO A 159 -1.60 -13.90 10.88
N GLU A 160 -2.63 -14.06 11.72
CA GLU A 160 -3.31 -15.34 11.90
C GLU A 160 -4.22 -15.68 10.70
N MET A 161 -4.80 -14.68 10.04
CA MET A 161 -5.59 -14.90 8.83
C MET A 161 -4.69 -15.38 7.69
N ILE A 162 -3.54 -14.74 7.45
CA ILE A 162 -2.60 -15.14 6.40
C ILE A 162 -2.01 -16.54 6.68
N LYS A 163 -1.71 -16.87 7.94
CA LYS A 163 -1.29 -18.22 8.37
C LYS A 163 -2.32 -19.28 7.95
N LYS A 164 -3.60 -19.04 8.25
CA LYS A 164 -4.68 -19.97 7.90
C LYS A 164 -4.80 -20.16 6.38
N GLU A 165 -4.63 -19.11 5.59
CA GLU A 165 -4.62 -19.23 4.13
C GLU A 165 -3.42 -20.04 3.63
N ILE A 166 -2.22 -19.81 4.15
CA ILE A 166 -1.02 -20.57 3.80
C ILE A 166 -1.18 -22.05 4.16
N GLN A 167 -1.80 -22.35 5.31
CA GLN A 167 -2.01 -23.75 5.76
C GLN A 167 -2.92 -24.55 4.84
N LYS A 168 -3.73 -23.95 4.00
CA LYS A 168 -4.50 -24.66 2.96
C LYS A 168 -3.58 -25.32 1.92
N TYR A 169 -2.41 -24.77 1.69
CA TYR A 169 -1.42 -25.23 0.69
C TYR A 169 -0.19 -25.88 1.33
N ILE A 170 0.16 -25.50 2.54
CA ILE A 170 1.27 -26.01 3.35
C ILE A 170 0.73 -26.37 4.74
N PRO A 171 0.07 -27.54 4.92
CA PRO A 171 -0.66 -27.86 6.15
C PRO A 171 0.18 -27.84 7.43
N LYS A 172 1.50 -28.05 7.32
CA LYS A 172 2.44 -28.06 8.45
C LYS A 172 3.07 -26.70 8.72
N PHE A 173 2.65 -25.64 8.00
CA PHE A 173 3.19 -24.29 8.23
C PHE A 173 2.91 -23.82 9.65
N THR A 174 3.95 -23.28 10.30
CA THR A 174 3.87 -22.71 11.66
C THR A 174 4.24 -21.24 11.64
N LEU A 175 3.64 -20.47 12.55
CA LEU A 175 3.87 -19.04 12.72
C LEU A 175 4.07 -18.76 14.21
N ASP A 176 5.23 -18.21 14.56
CA ASP A 176 5.56 -17.71 15.88
C ASP A 176 5.69 -16.19 15.86
N TYR A 177 5.89 -15.58 17.02
CA TYR A 177 5.94 -14.12 17.17
C TYR A 177 7.17 -13.70 17.99
N ASP A 178 7.93 -12.75 17.44
CA ASP A 178 8.98 -11.97 18.12
C ASP A 178 8.79 -10.51 17.74
N ILE A 179 7.99 -9.81 18.53
CA ILE A 179 7.44 -8.50 18.17
C ILE A 179 8.53 -7.43 18.19
N ASP A 180 8.74 -6.78 17.05
CA ASP A 180 9.55 -5.58 16.95
C ASP A 180 8.75 -4.36 17.45
N PRO A 181 9.10 -3.78 18.61
CA PRO A 181 8.29 -2.73 19.22
C PRO A 181 8.24 -1.45 18.37
N GLU A 182 9.27 -1.15 17.57
CA GLU A 182 9.28 0.04 16.72
C GLU A 182 8.33 -0.14 15.52
N ARG A 183 8.38 -1.28 14.86
CA ARG A 183 7.50 -1.60 13.74
C ARG A 183 6.06 -1.76 14.19
N GLN A 184 5.83 -2.39 15.34
CA GLN A 184 4.50 -2.53 15.92
C GLN A 184 3.91 -1.15 16.25
N ALA A 185 4.67 -0.26 16.89
CA ALA A 185 4.22 1.09 17.19
C ALA A 185 3.85 1.89 15.93
N ILE A 186 4.55 1.68 14.80
CA ILE A 186 4.19 2.28 13.52
C ILE A 186 2.89 1.67 13.00
N ALA A 187 2.77 0.35 12.97
CA ALA A 187 1.57 -0.35 12.51
C ALA A 187 0.32 0.08 13.30
N ASP A 188 0.46 0.25 14.61
CA ASP A 188 -0.61 0.70 15.50
C ASP A 188 -1.13 2.10 15.21
N THR A 189 -0.41 2.91 14.43
CA THR A 189 -0.87 4.24 14.00
C THR A 189 -1.67 4.21 12.69
N TRP A 190 -1.68 3.10 11.98
CA TRP A 190 -2.33 2.97 10.68
C TRP A 190 -3.76 2.45 10.78
N PRO A 191 -4.59 2.68 9.75
CA PRO A 191 -5.92 2.11 9.64
C PRO A 191 -5.93 0.58 9.62
N ASP A 192 -6.93 -0.01 10.27
CA ASP A 192 -7.25 -1.43 10.14
C ASP A 192 -7.86 -1.72 8.76
N ASN A 193 -8.74 -0.81 8.29
CA ASN A 193 -9.32 -0.85 6.94
C ASN A 193 -9.76 0.54 6.48
N ILE A 194 -9.79 0.72 5.15
CA ILE A 194 -9.96 2.01 4.49
C ILE A 194 -11.18 2.00 3.57
N ASP A 195 -11.98 3.07 3.61
CA ASP A 195 -13.07 3.31 2.64
C ASP A 195 -12.51 3.65 1.25
N THR A 196 -12.88 2.86 0.24
CA THR A 196 -12.48 3.03 -1.15
C THR A 196 -13.64 3.53 -2.04
N SER A 197 -14.73 3.99 -1.46
CA SER A 197 -15.94 4.38 -2.19
C SER A 197 -15.70 5.47 -3.24
N TYR A 198 -14.82 6.44 -2.94
CA TYR A 198 -14.44 7.51 -3.86
C TYR A 198 -13.67 6.98 -5.08
N SER A 199 -12.68 6.12 -4.88
CA SER A 199 -11.91 5.48 -5.94
C SER A 199 -12.82 4.66 -6.86
N ARG A 200 -13.71 3.88 -6.28
CA ARG A 200 -14.69 3.08 -7.03
C ARG A 200 -15.65 3.96 -7.84
N LYS A 201 -16.16 5.03 -7.23
CA LYS A 201 -17.15 5.91 -7.85
C LYS A 201 -16.56 6.78 -8.96
N GLU A 202 -15.38 7.37 -8.72
CA GLU A 202 -14.84 8.42 -9.60
C GLU A 202 -14.09 7.84 -10.81
N TRP A 203 -13.45 6.68 -10.68
CA TRP A 203 -12.65 6.07 -11.75
C TRP A 203 -12.73 4.55 -11.86
N GLY A 204 -13.63 3.89 -11.12
CA GLY A 204 -13.94 2.48 -11.32
C GLY A 204 -12.98 1.51 -10.67
N PHE A 205 -12.22 1.92 -9.63
CA PHE A 205 -11.32 1.03 -8.91
C PHE A 205 -12.01 -0.26 -8.48
N ASN A 206 -11.46 -1.40 -8.88
CA ASN A 206 -12.00 -2.72 -8.57
C ASN A 206 -10.89 -3.77 -8.51
N PRO A 207 -10.27 -4.00 -7.33
CA PRO A 207 -9.20 -4.96 -7.19
C PRO A 207 -9.71 -6.39 -7.46
N LYS A 208 -8.84 -7.23 -8.02
CA LYS A 208 -9.14 -8.59 -8.48
C LYS A 208 -8.66 -9.68 -7.52
N TYR A 209 -7.77 -9.31 -6.60
CA TYR A 209 -7.16 -10.21 -5.64
C TYR A 209 -7.75 -10.02 -4.24
N ASP A 210 -8.29 -11.09 -3.70
CA ASP A 210 -8.56 -11.26 -2.27
C ASP A 210 -7.40 -12.02 -1.61
N LEU A 211 -7.47 -12.23 -0.30
CA LEU A 211 -6.43 -12.94 0.46
C LEU A 211 -6.21 -14.38 -0.05
N THR A 212 -7.27 -15.10 -0.44
CA THR A 212 -7.17 -16.47 -0.93
C THR A 212 -6.44 -16.54 -2.27
N LYS A 213 -6.88 -15.75 -3.24
CA LYS A 213 -6.27 -15.71 -4.58
C LYS A 213 -4.83 -15.20 -4.53
N MET A 214 -4.57 -14.18 -3.72
CA MET A 214 -3.21 -13.66 -3.52
C MET A 214 -2.30 -14.72 -2.91
N THR A 215 -2.76 -15.45 -1.88
CA THR A 215 -1.97 -16.52 -1.25
C THR A 215 -1.61 -17.61 -2.25
N GLU A 216 -2.58 -18.06 -3.05
CA GLU A 216 -2.33 -19.06 -4.10
C GLU A 216 -1.26 -18.57 -5.09
N THR A 217 -1.43 -17.36 -5.61
CA THR A 217 -0.50 -16.76 -6.59
C THR A 217 0.91 -16.60 -6.01
N MET A 218 1.02 -16.10 -4.76
CA MET A 218 2.31 -15.93 -4.08
C MET A 218 3.04 -17.26 -3.91
N LEU A 219 2.35 -18.27 -3.35
CA LEU A 219 2.96 -19.57 -3.10
C LEU A 219 3.37 -20.30 -4.38
N GLN A 220 2.55 -20.24 -5.43
CA GLN A 220 2.87 -20.82 -6.72
C GLN A 220 4.11 -20.16 -7.33
N ALA A 221 4.12 -18.84 -7.46
CA ALA A 221 5.20 -18.11 -8.10
C ALA A 221 6.54 -18.26 -7.35
N ILE A 222 6.52 -18.27 -6.00
CA ILE A 222 7.74 -18.47 -5.20
C ILE A 222 8.27 -19.90 -5.35
N LYS A 223 7.41 -20.92 -5.36
CA LYS A 223 7.83 -22.33 -5.61
C LYS A 223 8.48 -22.50 -6.96
N GLU A 224 7.90 -21.94 -8.02
CA GLU A 224 8.47 -21.99 -9.37
C GLU A 224 9.86 -21.35 -9.42
N LYS A 225 10.05 -20.19 -8.81
CA LYS A 225 11.37 -19.55 -8.71
C LYS A 225 12.41 -20.41 -7.95
N THR A 226 11.99 -21.05 -6.86
CA THR A 226 12.90 -21.88 -6.04
C THR A 226 13.33 -23.14 -6.78
N GLN A 227 12.49 -23.72 -7.64
CA GLN A 227 12.82 -24.91 -8.44
C GLN A 227 13.75 -24.59 -9.62
N VAL A 228 13.73 -23.37 -10.15
CA VAL A 228 14.61 -22.95 -11.28
C VAL A 228 16.05 -22.70 -10.82
N VAL A 229 16.27 -22.47 -9.53
CA VAL A 229 17.60 -22.15 -8.95
C VAL A 229 18.33 -23.41 -8.44
N GLN A 230 17.68 -24.56 -8.41
CA GLN A 230 18.28 -25.88 -8.14
C GLN A 230 18.67 -26.58 -9.43
#